data_3932719ec93b0860cb70b56da03a7e42
#
_entry.id   3932719ec93b0860cb70b56da03a7e42
#
_cell.length_a   1.000
_cell.length_b   1.000
_cell.length_c   1.000
_cell.angle_alpha   90.00
_cell.angle_beta   90.00
_cell.angle_gamma   90.00
#
_symmetry.space_group_name_H-M   'P 1'
#
loop_
_entity.id
_entity.type
_entity.pdbx_description
1 polymer ?
#
loop_
_entity_poly.entity_id
_entity_poly.type
_entity_poly.pdbx_seq_one_letter_code
_entity_poly.pdbx_strand_id
1 'polypeptide(L)'
;MLLIVGIVALTFGSACRSRPPAAVATVNPEPDTKSPERKSTVTPPEIKVVAERNESGDASFKFKTVPVPSRGDAATKAKFAIVDGERDSNAGDLAQLHDGRVPSEDDQPARNFFFGQGGDGGRLQIDLGTNTTIKQINTYSWHSNTRGPQVYKLYASDGTAADFNVEPKRAIRPLSCGWKLIATVDTRAPDGQGGGQYGVSIADPNGNMGPFRYLLFDIFRTETRDPFGNTFYSEIDVIDPNAPEIAVATEEAKPIAKSFEADSGKYHFTIDTTIAPDLTEWADKELRPVVQEWYPKLVAMLPSEGFSARTNVTIRFRDNMGGTPASAGGGFINCNAGWFKRELKREARGAVVHEMVHVVQSYGRVPRGDTNFMRMPGWLVEGIPDYIRWFLYEPETKGAEITQRNLARAKHDASYRVTGNFLNWVTEKYDTNVVRKLNAAGRAGKYSTNVWKEYTGKTVEELGDEWKKGHEARLAALQKKDSATDEKKGPAPQ
;
A
#
# COMPACT_ATOMS: atom_id res chain seq x y z
N MET A 1 35.91 -24.39 -49.03
CA MET A 1 34.69 -23.59 -49.28
C MET A 1 34.56 -22.59 -48.12
N LEU A 2 35.08 -21.40 -48.37
CA LEU A 2 35.20 -20.32 -47.38
C LEU A 2 33.88 -19.53 -47.32
N LEU A 3 33.32 -19.34 -46.16
CA LEU A 3 32.24 -18.40 -45.94
C LEU A 3 32.75 -17.26 -45.04
N ILE A 4 32.82 -16.07 -45.62
CA ILE A 4 33.19 -14.81 -44.94
C ILE A 4 31.93 -14.25 -44.29
N VAL A 5 31.97 -14.05 -42.95
CA VAL A 5 30.94 -13.33 -42.20
C VAL A 5 31.49 -11.93 -41.91
N GLY A 6 30.86 -10.93 -42.49
CA GLY A 6 31.21 -9.53 -42.28
C GLY A 6 30.66 -9.03 -40.93
N ILE A 7 31.54 -8.46 -40.13
CA ILE A 7 31.20 -7.75 -38.87
C ILE A 7 30.89 -6.28 -39.21
N VAL A 8 29.66 -5.87 -38.99
CA VAL A 8 29.27 -4.43 -39.01
C VAL A 8 29.39 -3.90 -37.57
N ALA A 9 30.36 -3.04 -37.35
CA ALA A 9 30.50 -2.28 -36.11
C ALA A 9 29.55 -1.10 -36.09
N LEU A 10 28.55 -1.12 -35.21
CA LEU A 10 27.70 0.01 -34.93
C LEU A 10 28.30 0.79 -33.75
N THR A 11 28.86 1.95 -34.03
CA THR A 11 29.30 2.95 -33.05
C THR A 11 28.08 3.65 -32.46
N PHE A 12 27.80 3.44 -31.17
CA PHE A 12 26.80 4.23 -30.44
C PHE A 12 27.40 5.58 -30.04
N GLY A 13 27.00 6.63 -30.76
CA GLY A 13 27.19 8.00 -30.33
C GLY A 13 26.19 8.36 -29.22
N SER A 14 26.72 8.66 -28.05
CA SER A 14 25.94 9.14 -26.90
C SER A 14 25.54 10.61 -27.17
N ALA A 15 24.32 10.83 -27.65
CA ALA A 15 23.73 12.18 -27.75
C ALA A 15 22.80 12.37 -26.54
N CYS A 16 23.22 13.21 -25.63
CA CYS A 16 22.41 13.75 -24.55
C CYS A 16 21.22 14.53 -25.18
N ARG A 17 20.04 13.92 -25.25
CA ARG A 17 18.81 14.62 -25.65
C ARG A 17 18.10 15.11 -24.40
N SER A 18 18.05 16.43 -24.23
CA SER A 18 17.12 17.11 -23.35
C SER A 18 15.67 16.68 -23.68
N ARG A 19 14.94 16.22 -22.67
CA ARG A 19 13.52 15.82 -22.80
C ARG A 19 12.67 17.05 -23.16
N PRO A 20 11.73 16.93 -24.10
CA PRO A 20 10.71 17.94 -24.31
C PRO A 20 9.73 17.97 -23.13
N PRO A 21 9.11 19.14 -22.85
CA PRO A 21 8.08 19.27 -21.83
C PRO A 21 6.86 18.39 -22.16
N ALA A 22 6.13 18.00 -21.12
CA ALA A 22 4.95 17.15 -21.18
C ALA A 22 3.97 17.61 -22.28
N ALA A 23 3.43 16.65 -23.03
CA ALA A 23 2.54 16.92 -24.15
C ALA A 23 1.25 17.62 -23.68
N VAL A 24 0.95 18.77 -24.28
CA VAL A 24 -0.36 19.42 -24.18
C VAL A 24 -1.31 18.68 -25.13
N ALA A 25 -2.25 17.93 -24.59
CA ALA A 25 -3.30 17.31 -25.39
C ALA A 25 -4.36 18.38 -25.72
N THR A 26 -4.42 18.81 -26.97
CA THR A 26 -5.55 19.61 -27.46
C THR A 26 -6.66 18.68 -27.94
N VAL A 27 -7.82 18.75 -27.32
CA VAL A 27 -9.01 18.02 -27.76
C VAL A 27 -9.83 18.93 -28.66
N ASN A 28 -9.91 18.61 -29.95
CA ASN A 28 -10.92 19.20 -30.84
C ASN A 28 -12.23 18.40 -30.64
N PRO A 29 -13.35 19.04 -30.38
CA PRO A 29 -14.66 18.34 -30.34
C PRO A 29 -15.04 17.93 -31.79
N GLU A 30 -15.51 16.67 -31.93
CA GLU A 30 -16.15 16.24 -33.17
C GLU A 30 -17.39 17.10 -33.48
N PRO A 31 -17.68 17.45 -34.74
CA PRO A 31 -18.78 18.32 -35.06
C PRO A 31 -20.13 17.60 -34.88
N ASP A 32 -20.97 18.17 -34.04
CA ASP A 32 -22.36 17.77 -33.83
C ASP A 32 -23.21 18.08 -35.07
N THR A 33 -24.04 17.11 -35.46
CA THR A 33 -25.02 17.29 -36.55
C THR A 33 -26.26 18.06 -36.06
N LYS A 34 -26.40 19.26 -36.52
CA LYS A 34 -27.51 20.22 -36.65
C LYS A 34 -28.80 20.01 -35.81
N SER A 35 -29.00 20.95 -34.89
CA SER A 35 -30.30 21.49 -34.46
C SER A 35 -30.28 23.02 -34.53
N PRO A 36 -31.44 23.74 -34.70
CA PRO A 36 -31.46 25.10 -35.22
C PRO A 36 -30.92 26.15 -34.25
N GLU A 37 -30.14 27.04 -34.80
CA GLU A 37 -29.40 28.12 -34.15
C GLU A 37 -30.28 29.12 -33.42
N ARG A 38 -30.06 29.24 -32.09
CA ARG A 38 -30.25 30.52 -31.38
C ARG A 38 -28.90 31.21 -31.33
N LYS A 39 -28.77 32.32 -32.05
CA LYS A 39 -27.54 33.15 -32.07
C LYS A 39 -27.31 33.70 -30.65
N SER A 40 -26.45 33.05 -29.91
CA SER A 40 -25.75 33.61 -28.73
C SER A 40 -24.35 34.00 -29.22
N THR A 41 -23.92 35.22 -28.95
CA THR A 41 -22.58 35.72 -29.27
C THR A 41 -21.51 35.24 -28.28
N VAL A 42 -21.77 34.16 -27.55
CA VAL A 42 -20.80 33.57 -26.62
C VAL A 42 -19.91 32.62 -27.42
N THR A 43 -18.64 32.94 -27.50
CA THR A 43 -17.60 32.04 -28.04
C THR A 43 -17.66 30.71 -27.29
N PRO A 44 -17.68 29.56 -27.97
CA PRO A 44 -17.64 28.27 -27.29
C PRO A 44 -16.40 28.19 -26.39
N PRO A 45 -16.50 27.58 -25.18
CA PRO A 45 -15.35 27.46 -24.30
C PRO A 45 -14.24 26.64 -24.96
N GLU A 46 -13.01 27.15 -24.92
CA GLU A 46 -11.82 26.46 -25.38
C GLU A 46 -11.22 25.68 -24.20
N ILE A 47 -11.61 24.43 -24.04
CA ILE A 47 -11.15 23.59 -22.91
C ILE A 47 -9.68 23.22 -23.11
N LYS A 48 -8.83 23.62 -22.16
CA LYS A 48 -7.43 23.18 -22.03
C LYS A 48 -7.28 22.12 -20.94
N VAL A 49 -6.52 21.08 -21.27
CA VAL A 49 -6.09 20.06 -20.30
C VAL A 49 -4.59 20.18 -20.09
N VAL A 50 -4.18 20.42 -18.85
CA VAL A 50 -2.78 20.44 -18.43
C VAL A 50 -2.57 19.30 -17.46
N ALA A 51 -1.57 18.46 -17.73
CA ALA A 51 -1.20 17.36 -16.85
C ALA A 51 0.28 17.50 -16.47
N GLU A 52 0.56 17.36 -15.17
CA GLU A 52 1.92 17.45 -14.64
C GLU A 52 2.20 16.24 -13.74
N ARG A 53 3.47 15.84 -13.70
CA ARG A 53 3.95 14.71 -12.91
C ARG A 53 5.18 15.11 -12.10
N ASN A 54 5.14 14.81 -10.81
CA ASN A 54 6.31 14.79 -9.93
C ASN A 54 6.78 13.34 -9.79
N GLU A 55 8.01 13.04 -10.17
CA GLU A 55 8.59 11.68 -9.98
C GLU A 55 8.77 11.36 -8.49
N SER A 56 9.16 12.36 -7.68
CA SER A 56 9.24 12.32 -6.23
C SER A 56 8.20 13.29 -5.69
N GLY A 57 7.00 12.80 -5.41
CA GLY A 57 5.94 13.62 -4.84
C GLY A 57 6.13 13.84 -3.34
N ASP A 58 5.51 14.88 -2.81
CA ASP A 58 5.39 15.15 -1.39
C ASP A 58 3.96 15.60 -1.03
N ALA A 59 3.69 15.74 0.27
CA ALA A 59 2.34 16.11 0.77
C ALA A 59 1.86 17.50 0.34
N SER A 60 2.73 18.35 -0.22
CA SER A 60 2.34 19.69 -0.68
C SER A 60 1.62 19.67 -2.03
N PHE A 61 1.70 18.57 -2.79
CA PHE A 61 1.13 18.45 -4.15
C PHE A 61 1.45 19.65 -5.03
N LYS A 62 2.69 20.13 -4.93
CA LYS A 62 3.13 21.33 -5.63
C LYS A 62 3.58 21.00 -7.04
N PHE A 63 2.88 21.50 -8.02
CA PHE A 63 3.18 21.40 -9.44
C PHE A 63 3.66 22.75 -9.99
N LYS A 64 4.10 22.75 -11.24
CA LYS A 64 4.60 23.97 -11.89
C LYS A 64 3.46 24.92 -12.27
N THR A 65 2.37 24.38 -12.82
CA THR A 65 1.23 25.13 -13.34
C THR A 65 -0.12 24.62 -12.85
N VAL A 66 -0.23 23.34 -12.50
CA VAL A 66 -1.45 22.81 -11.88
C VAL A 66 -1.52 23.33 -10.44
N PRO A 67 -2.64 23.94 -10.01
CA PRO A 67 -2.80 24.43 -8.66
C PRO A 67 -2.62 23.32 -7.61
N VAL A 68 -2.27 23.68 -6.38
CA VAL A 68 -2.35 22.76 -5.26
C VAL A 68 -3.81 22.42 -4.95
N PRO A 69 -4.12 21.24 -4.36
CA PRO A 69 -5.48 20.88 -3.98
C PRO A 69 -6.15 21.92 -3.08
N SER A 70 -7.43 22.18 -3.32
CA SER A 70 -8.22 23.19 -2.61
C SER A 70 -8.90 22.62 -1.38
N ARG A 71 -9.03 23.42 -0.28
CA ARG A 71 -9.82 23.04 0.90
C ARG A 71 -11.26 23.52 0.87
N GLY A 72 -11.60 24.37 -0.05
CA GLY A 72 -12.90 25.04 -0.02
C GLY A 72 -13.35 25.46 -1.40
N ASP A 73 -13.75 24.51 -2.20
CA ASP A 73 -14.30 24.71 -3.54
C ASP A 73 -15.74 24.14 -3.63
N ALA A 74 -16.31 24.16 -4.83
CA ALA A 74 -17.69 23.70 -5.04
C ALA A 74 -17.86 22.19 -4.78
N ALA A 75 -16.79 21.38 -4.90
CA ALA A 75 -16.84 19.96 -4.60
C ALA A 75 -16.97 19.67 -3.10
N THR A 76 -16.48 20.53 -2.22
CA THR A 76 -16.49 20.32 -0.75
C THR A 76 -17.90 20.02 -0.21
N LYS A 77 -18.95 20.62 -0.78
CA LYS A 77 -20.35 20.42 -0.38
C LYS A 77 -21.16 19.56 -1.33
N ALA A 78 -20.53 19.07 -2.39
CA ALA A 78 -21.18 18.26 -3.39
C ALA A 78 -21.46 16.83 -2.89
N LYS A 79 -22.39 16.16 -3.56
CA LYS A 79 -22.65 14.74 -3.32
C LYS A 79 -21.90 13.91 -4.36
N PHE A 80 -21.06 13.02 -3.89
CA PHE A 80 -20.34 12.06 -4.71
C PHE A 80 -21.06 10.70 -4.68
N ALA A 81 -21.17 10.05 -5.81
CA ALA A 81 -21.80 8.73 -5.92
C ALA A 81 -21.05 7.84 -6.93
N ILE A 82 -20.92 6.57 -6.62
CA ILE A 82 -20.47 5.55 -7.57
C ILE A 82 -21.67 5.15 -8.40
N VAL A 83 -21.66 5.54 -9.67
CA VAL A 83 -22.71 5.17 -10.63
C VAL A 83 -22.50 3.77 -11.16
N ASP A 84 -21.26 3.37 -11.40
CA ASP A 84 -20.88 2.05 -11.91
C ASP A 84 -19.50 1.65 -11.39
N GLY A 85 -19.25 0.35 -11.23
CA GLY A 85 -18.03 -0.18 -10.59
C GLY A 85 -18.17 -0.29 -9.07
N GLU A 86 -17.17 -0.86 -8.44
CA GLU A 86 -17.12 -1.05 -6.99
C GLU A 86 -15.85 -0.41 -6.41
N ARG A 87 -15.97 0.22 -5.25
CA ARG A 87 -14.83 0.75 -4.51
C ARG A 87 -13.98 -0.41 -3.98
N ASP A 88 -12.65 -0.28 -4.04
CA ASP A 88 -11.76 -1.25 -3.39
C ASP A 88 -11.95 -1.24 -1.86
N SER A 89 -11.88 -2.41 -1.25
CA SER A 89 -12.06 -2.56 0.20
C SER A 89 -11.00 -1.83 1.04
N ASN A 90 -9.82 -1.58 0.46
CA ASN A 90 -8.73 -0.84 1.10
C ASN A 90 -8.76 0.66 0.81
N ALA A 91 -9.56 1.09 -0.17
CA ALA A 91 -9.66 2.51 -0.52
C ALA A 91 -10.36 3.31 0.58
N GLY A 92 -10.04 4.58 0.67
CA GLY A 92 -10.86 5.57 1.36
C GLY A 92 -12.26 5.65 0.77
N ASP A 93 -13.20 6.25 1.48
CA ASP A 93 -14.53 6.49 0.95
C ASP A 93 -14.55 7.72 0.01
N LEU A 94 -15.72 8.03 -0.54
CA LEU A 94 -15.85 9.16 -1.48
C LEU A 94 -15.53 10.52 -0.86
N ALA A 95 -15.60 10.66 0.47
CA ALA A 95 -15.27 11.92 1.16
C ALA A 95 -13.78 12.29 1.00
N GLN A 96 -12.90 11.31 0.80
CA GLN A 96 -11.48 11.57 0.55
C GLN A 96 -11.22 12.35 -0.74
N LEU A 97 -12.20 12.39 -1.66
CA LEU A 97 -12.06 13.10 -2.93
C LEU A 97 -12.36 14.59 -2.85
N HIS A 98 -12.85 15.09 -1.71
CA HIS A 98 -13.27 16.49 -1.57
C HIS A 98 -13.21 17.01 -0.13
N ASP A 99 -12.39 16.37 0.73
CA ASP A 99 -12.22 16.78 2.12
C ASP A 99 -11.06 17.79 2.32
N GLY A 100 -10.38 18.16 1.26
CA GLY A 100 -9.25 19.07 1.25
C GLY A 100 -7.99 18.46 1.92
N ARG A 101 -7.90 17.14 2.04
CA ARG A 101 -6.79 16.41 2.66
C ARG A 101 -6.17 15.49 1.65
N VAL A 102 -4.88 15.60 1.47
CA VAL A 102 -4.13 14.79 0.54
C VAL A 102 -3.26 13.76 1.27
N PRO A 103 -2.87 12.65 0.63
CA PRO A 103 -1.94 11.71 1.22
C PRO A 103 -0.58 12.36 1.49
N SER A 104 0.11 11.91 2.53
CA SER A 104 1.48 12.34 2.86
C SER A 104 2.56 11.49 2.19
N GLU A 105 2.19 10.40 1.52
CA GLU A 105 3.08 9.41 0.90
C GLU A 105 2.44 8.74 -0.30
N ASP A 106 3.27 8.07 -1.10
CA ASP A 106 2.94 7.46 -2.37
C ASP A 106 2.13 6.15 -2.30
N ASP A 107 1.93 5.59 -1.10
CA ASP A 107 1.13 4.38 -0.88
C ASP A 107 0.28 4.49 0.40
N GLN A 108 -0.79 5.25 0.31
CA GLN A 108 -1.78 5.43 1.38
C GLN A 108 -3.20 5.11 0.87
N PRO A 109 -3.57 3.81 0.73
CA PRO A 109 -4.84 3.39 0.16
C PRO A 109 -6.07 4.09 0.77
N ALA A 110 -6.22 4.19 2.09
CA ALA A 110 -7.38 4.80 2.72
C ALA A 110 -7.41 6.35 2.69
N ARG A 111 -6.34 6.99 2.17
CA ARG A 111 -6.31 8.42 1.86
C ARG A 111 -6.61 8.72 0.39
N ASN A 112 -6.84 7.66 -0.39
CA ASN A 112 -7.14 7.74 -1.80
C ASN A 112 -8.42 6.96 -2.09
N PHE A 113 -9.21 7.42 -3.03
CA PHE A 113 -10.28 6.65 -3.61
C PHE A 113 -9.79 5.89 -4.85
N PHE A 114 -10.15 4.62 -4.99
CA PHE A 114 -9.90 3.84 -6.19
C PHE A 114 -10.90 2.69 -6.32
N PHE A 115 -11.12 2.27 -7.58
CA PHE A 115 -11.99 1.15 -7.89
C PHE A 115 -11.33 -0.20 -7.58
N GLY A 116 -12.15 -1.21 -7.35
CA GLY A 116 -11.76 -2.53 -6.92
C GLY A 116 -10.84 -3.27 -7.88
N GLN A 117 -10.05 -4.16 -7.31
CA GLN A 117 -9.14 -5.05 -8.01
C GLN A 117 -9.87 -5.87 -9.08
N GLY A 118 -9.27 -5.97 -10.27
CA GLY A 118 -9.82 -6.75 -11.40
C GLY A 118 -10.94 -6.07 -12.18
N GLY A 119 -11.49 -4.94 -11.68
CA GLY A 119 -12.46 -4.12 -12.40
C GLY A 119 -11.81 -3.22 -13.45
N ASP A 120 -12.56 -2.79 -14.45
CA ASP A 120 -12.07 -1.86 -15.49
C ASP A 120 -12.24 -0.38 -15.12
N GLY A 121 -12.14 -0.04 -13.84
CA GLY A 121 -12.48 1.27 -13.30
C GLY A 121 -13.97 1.37 -13.00
N GLY A 122 -14.58 2.55 -13.23
CA GLY A 122 -16.00 2.77 -12.92
C GLY A 122 -16.45 4.17 -13.33
N ARG A 123 -17.67 4.52 -12.93
CA ARG A 123 -18.24 5.85 -13.09
C ARG A 123 -18.51 6.50 -11.76
N LEU A 124 -17.96 7.69 -11.59
CA LEU A 124 -18.13 8.55 -10.43
C LEU A 124 -18.95 9.78 -10.85
N GLN A 125 -20.06 10.05 -10.16
CA GLN A 125 -20.88 11.24 -10.35
C GLN A 125 -20.67 12.22 -9.20
N ILE A 126 -20.70 13.52 -9.54
CA ILE A 126 -20.69 14.63 -8.59
C ILE A 126 -21.94 15.47 -8.85
N ASP A 127 -22.80 15.65 -7.85
CA ASP A 127 -23.93 16.61 -7.86
C ASP A 127 -23.55 17.83 -7.01
N LEU A 128 -23.33 18.95 -7.67
CA LEU A 128 -23.01 20.23 -7.03
C LEU A 128 -24.23 20.89 -6.32
N GLY A 129 -25.41 20.25 -6.41
CA GLY A 129 -26.65 20.73 -5.80
C GLY A 129 -27.36 21.81 -6.60
N THR A 130 -26.63 22.70 -7.26
CA THR A 130 -27.13 23.81 -8.11
C THR A 130 -26.29 23.93 -9.36
N ASN A 131 -26.84 24.60 -10.39
CA ASN A 131 -26.04 24.99 -11.55
C ASN A 131 -24.98 26.00 -11.11
N THR A 132 -23.71 25.57 -11.19
CA THR A 132 -22.53 26.31 -10.77
C THR A 132 -21.70 26.68 -11.99
N THR A 133 -21.34 27.96 -12.14
CA THR A 133 -20.34 28.36 -13.14
C THR A 133 -18.99 27.77 -12.76
N ILE A 134 -18.43 26.93 -13.62
CA ILE A 134 -17.16 26.27 -13.35
C ILE A 134 -16.03 26.98 -14.12
N LYS A 135 -14.99 27.39 -13.42
CA LYS A 135 -13.76 27.95 -14.01
C LYS A 135 -12.78 26.82 -14.37
N GLN A 136 -12.66 25.86 -13.49
CA GLN A 136 -11.61 24.86 -13.55
C GLN A 136 -11.99 23.60 -12.76
N ILE A 137 -11.55 22.45 -13.22
CA ILE A 137 -11.64 21.18 -12.49
C ILE A 137 -10.25 20.60 -12.40
N ASN A 138 -9.80 20.27 -11.17
CA ASN A 138 -8.52 19.63 -10.96
C ASN A 138 -8.72 18.22 -10.40
N THR A 139 -7.82 17.32 -10.75
CA THR A 139 -7.78 15.98 -10.18
C THR A 139 -6.36 15.63 -9.78
N TYR A 140 -6.20 14.97 -8.64
CA TYR A 140 -4.91 14.62 -8.08
C TYR A 140 -4.83 13.14 -7.78
N SER A 141 -3.63 12.57 -7.97
CA SER A 141 -3.37 11.17 -7.66
C SER A 141 -1.91 10.98 -7.28
N TRP A 142 -1.64 10.00 -6.43
CA TRP A 142 -0.27 9.69 -6.03
C TRP A 142 -0.08 8.21 -5.73
N HIS A 143 0.84 7.58 -6.45
CA HIS A 143 1.29 6.21 -6.18
C HIS A 143 2.64 5.94 -6.84
N SER A 144 3.45 5.08 -6.23
CA SER A 144 4.81 4.74 -6.70
C SER A 144 4.87 3.95 -8.01
N ASN A 145 3.73 3.43 -8.51
CA ASN A 145 3.67 2.62 -9.74
C ASN A 145 2.46 2.97 -10.62
N THR A 146 1.97 2.01 -11.40
CA THR A 146 0.90 2.15 -12.40
C THR A 146 -0.42 2.74 -11.89
N ARG A 147 -0.60 2.91 -10.58
CA ARG A 147 -1.77 3.55 -9.97
C ARG A 147 -1.63 5.08 -9.81
N GLY A 148 -0.44 5.65 -10.12
CA GLY A 148 -0.25 7.09 -10.16
C GLY A 148 -0.96 7.78 -11.32
N PRO A 149 -0.82 7.32 -12.57
CA PRO A 149 -1.46 7.93 -13.73
C PRO A 149 -2.98 7.94 -13.67
N GLN A 150 -3.58 8.90 -14.40
CA GLN A 150 -5.02 9.09 -14.48
C GLN A 150 -5.52 8.82 -15.90
N VAL A 151 -6.60 8.03 -16.04
CA VAL A 151 -7.25 7.77 -17.32
C VAL A 151 -8.76 7.88 -17.14
N TYR A 152 -9.36 8.93 -17.69
CA TYR A 152 -10.80 9.15 -17.60
C TYR A 152 -11.35 10.04 -18.71
N LYS A 153 -12.69 9.99 -18.90
CA LYS A 153 -13.46 10.99 -19.63
C LYS A 153 -14.31 11.77 -18.63
N LEU A 154 -14.26 13.08 -18.71
CA LEU A 154 -15.09 13.98 -17.92
C LEU A 154 -16.28 14.45 -18.76
N TYR A 155 -17.48 14.25 -18.25
CA TYR A 155 -18.71 14.78 -18.79
C TYR A 155 -19.36 15.74 -17.79
N ALA A 156 -20.15 16.69 -18.29
CA ALA A 156 -20.91 17.62 -17.48
C ALA A 156 -22.34 17.79 -18.01
N SER A 157 -23.26 18.14 -17.12
CA SER A 157 -24.67 18.45 -17.48
C SER A 157 -25.25 19.49 -16.53
N ASP A 158 -26.14 20.34 -17.04
CA ASP A 158 -26.99 21.20 -16.21
C ASP A 158 -28.25 20.47 -15.68
N GLY A 159 -28.50 19.25 -16.16
CA GLY A 159 -29.63 18.41 -15.78
C GLY A 159 -30.95 18.79 -16.45
N THR A 160 -30.97 19.71 -17.43
CA THR A 160 -32.21 20.25 -18.03
C THR A 160 -32.68 19.49 -19.27
N ALA A 161 -31.88 18.64 -19.87
CA ALA A 161 -32.25 17.85 -21.04
C ALA A 161 -33.41 16.92 -20.69
N ALA A 162 -34.41 16.80 -21.61
CA ALA A 162 -35.60 15.98 -21.39
C ALA A 162 -35.33 14.49 -21.20
N ASP A 163 -34.22 14.01 -21.79
CA ASP A 163 -33.73 12.63 -21.69
C ASP A 163 -32.61 12.47 -20.66
N PHE A 164 -32.41 13.45 -19.78
CA PHE A 164 -31.30 13.43 -18.82
C PHE A 164 -31.40 12.24 -17.87
N ASN A 165 -30.37 11.39 -17.94
CA ASN A 165 -30.17 10.30 -17.00
C ASN A 165 -29.01 10.68 -16.05
N VAL A 166 -29.33 10.89 -14.78
CA VAL A 166 -28.39 11.32 -13.76
C VAL A 166 -27.36 10.24 -13.41
N GLU A 167 -27.72 8.96 -13.55
CA GLU A 167 -26.87 7.80 -13.22
C GLU A 167 -26.70 6.84 -14.40
N PRO A 168 -26.09 7.28 -15.51
CA PRO A 168 -25.92 6.41 -16.67
C PRO A 168 -24.89 5.32 -16.37
N LYS A 169 -25.35 4.06 -16.25
CA LYS A 169 -24.45 2.90 -16.13
C LYS A 169 -23.58 2.77 -17.38
N ARG A 170 -22.44 2.07 -17.30
CA ARG A 170 -21.45 1.97 -18.41
C ARG A 170 -22.02 1.49 -19.74
N ALA A 171 -23.09 0.70 -19.71
CA ALA A 171 -23.80 0.28 -20.91
C ALA A 171 -24.48 1.46 -21.65
N ILE A 172 -24.70 2.58 -21.00
CA ILE A 172 -25.35 3.78 -21.56
C ILE A 172 -24.26 4.79 -21.93
N ARG A 173 -24.31 5.29 -23.16
CA ARG A 173 -23.40 6.37 -23.60
C ARG A 173 -23.86 7.69 -22.97
N PRO A 174 -23.03 8.44 -22.22
CA PRO A 174 -23.43 9.69 -21.59
C PRO A 174 -23.94 10.72 -22.60
N LEU A 175 -23.33 10.81 -23.78
CA LEU A 175 -23.75 11.71 -24.86
C LEU A 175 -25.17 11.46 -25.38
N SER A 176 -25.73 10.26 -25.16
CA SER A 176 -27.09 9.93 -25.60
C SER A 176 -28.16 10.21 -24.55
N CYS A 177 -27.78 10.76 -23.38
CA CYS A 177 -28.71 10.97 -22.28
C CYS A 177 -28.41 12.27 -21.49
N GLY A 178 -28.21 13.36 -22.20
CA GLY A 178 -28.14 14.72 -21.63
C GLY A 178 -26.80 15.15 -21.05
N TRP A 179 -25.70 14.39 -21.27
CA TRP A 179 -24.36 14.76 -20.88
C TRP A 179 -23.56 15.32 -22.05
N LYS A 180 -22.63 16.22 -21.77
CA LYS A 180 -21.65 16.79 -22.72
C LYS A 180 -20.26 16.32 -22.34
N LEU A 181 -19.45 15.86 -23.30
CA LEU A 181 -18.03 15.57 -23.08
C LEU A 181 -17.29 16.90 -22.91
N ILE A 182 -16.56 17.02 -21.80
CA ILE A 182 -15.74 18.18 -21.47
C ILE A 182 -14.27 17.91 -21.81
N ALA A 183 -13.73 16.76 -21.35
CA ALA A 183 -12.33 16.43 -21.57
C ALA A 183 -12.11 14.92 -21.60
N THR A 184 -11.03 14.52 -22.27
CA THR A 184 -10.45 13.18 -22.16
C THR A 184 -9.05 13.32 -21.58
N VAL A 185 -8.78 12.59 -20.51
CA VAL A 185 -7.51 12.61 -19.79
C VAL A 185 -6.85 11.24 -19.88
N ASP A 186 -5.59 11.23 -20.30
CA ASP A 186 -4.70 10.07 -20.25
C ASP A 186 -3.30 10.55 -19.93
N THR A 187 -2.84 10.32 -18.72
CA THR A 187 -1.52 10.77 -18.24
C THR A 187 -0.49 9.67 -18.23
N ARG A 188 -0.79 8.50 -18.82
CA ARG A 188 0.14 7.39 -18.89
C ARG A 188 1.37 7.76 -19.71
N ALA A 189 2.55 7.42 -19.21
CA ALA A 189 3.78 7.58 -19.97
C ALA A 189 3.86 6.57 -21.13
N PRO A 190 4.37 6.95 -22.30
CA PRO A 190 4.49 6.06 -23.47
C PRO A 190 5.35 4.81 -23.20
N ASP A 191 6.30 4.90 -22.26
CA ASP A 191 7.21 3.82 -21.86
C ASP A 191 6.62 2.88 -20.78
N GLY A 192 5.36 3.11 -20.35
CA GLY A 192 4.70 2.34 -19.30
C GLY A 192 5.24 2.59 -17.88
N GLN A 193 6.16 3.54 -17.71
CA GLN A 193 6.68 3.98 -16.40
C GLN A 193 5.71 4.99 -15.79
N GLY A 194 4.86 4.58 -14.87
CA GLY A 194 3.73 5.38 -14.43
C GLY A 194 3.74 5.88 -13.00
N GLY A 195 4.75 5.53 -12.19
CA GLY A 195 4.81 5.97 -10.78
C GLY A 195 4.99 7.48 -10.63
N GLY A 196 4.50 8.03 -9.52
CA GLY A 196 4.64 9.43 -9.16
C GLY A 196 3.33 10.07 -8.72
N GLN A 197 3.43 11.36 -8.47
CA GLN A 197 2.32 12.24 -8.11
C GLN A 197 1.86 13.01 -9.35
N TYR A 198 0.57 12.98 -9.62
CA TYR A 198 -0.02 13.60 -10.79
C TYR A 198 -1.03 14.67 -10.41
N GLY A 199 -0.96 15.80 -11.09
CA GLY A 199 -1.98 16.84 -11.08
C GLY A 199 -2.50 17.05 -12.49
N VAL A 200 -3.82 17.11 -12.66
CA VAL A 200 -4.48 17.44 -13.92
C VAL A 200 -5.38 18.64 -13.70
N SER A 201 -5.28 19.64 -14.58
CA SER A 201 -6.14 20.80 -14.59
C SER A 201 -6.90 20.86 -15.92
N ILE A 202 -8.20 20.98 -15.86
CA ILE A 202 -9.13 21.13 -16.98
C ILE A 202 -9.78 22.50 -16.82
N ALA A 203 -9.50 23.44 -17.71
CA ALA A 203 -9.97 24.81 -17.58
C ALA A 203 -10.30 25.43 -18.94
N ASP A 204 -11.24 26.37 -18.95
CA ASP A 204 -11.35 27.35 -20.03
C ASP A 204 -10.45 28.54 -19.71
N PRO A 205 -9.54 28.97 -20.62
CA PRO A 205 -8.71 30.15 -20.46
C PRO A 205 -9.49 31.44 -20.17
N ASN A 206 -10.75 31.51 -20.58
CA ASN A 206 -11.64 32.64 -20.33
C ASN A 206 -12.34 32.51 -18.94
N GLY A 207 -12.05 31.45 -18.17
CA GLY A 207 -12.56 31.25 -16.82
C GLY A 207 -14.02 30.81 -16.74
N ASN A 208 -14.62 30.32 -17.82
CA ASN A 208 -16.00 29.87 -17.85
C ASN A 208 -16.21 28.64 -18.72
N MET A 209 -16.16 27.46 -18.11
CA MET A 209 -16.44 26.19 -18.79
C MET A 209 -17.95 25.98 -19.03
N GLY A 210 -18.80 26.74 -18.36
CA GLY A 210 -20.26 26.67 -18.42
C GLY A 210 -20.90 26.50 -17.04
N PRO A 211 -22.22 26.73 -16.93
CA PRO A 211 -23.00 26.39 -15.76
C PRO A 211 -23.36 24.92 -15.79
N PHE A 212 -22.87 24.14 -14.84
CA PHE A 212 -23.17 22.74 -14.70
C PHE A 212 -23.60 22.41 -13.26
N ARG A 213 -24.53 21.48 -13.11
CA ARG A 213 -24.87 20.91 -11.82
C ARG A 213 -24.20 19.55 -11.61
N TYR A 214 -24.08 18.76 -12.69
CA TYR A 214 -23.60 17.39 -12.59
C TYR A 214 -22.29 17.23 -13.36
N LEU A 215 -21.34 16.52 -12.74
CA LEU A 215 -20.13 16.04 -13.38
C LEU A 215 -20.12 14.51 -13.34
N LEU A 216 -19.61 13.89 -14.40
CA LEU A 216 -19.46 12.43 -14.48
C LEU A 216 -18.05 12.09 -14.95
N PHE A 217 -17.32 11.38 -14.12
CA PHE A 217 -16.03 10.82 -14.46
C PHE A 217 -16.22 9.37 -14.90
N ASP A 218 -15.94 9.05 -16.14
CA ASP A 218 -15.88 7.68 -16.67
C ASP A 218 -14.41 7.25 -16.59
N ILE A 219 -14.03 6.53 -15.52
CA ILE A 219 -12.67 6.24 -15.11
C ILE A 219 -12.28 4.85 -15.62
N PHE A 220 -11.07 4.75 -16.19
CA PHE A 220 -10.52 3.51 -16.74
C PHE A 220 -9.26 3.09 -16.00
N ARG A 221 -8.93 1.82 -16.05
CA ARG A 221 -7.64 1.32 -15.55
C ARG A 221 -6.48 1.89 -16.35
N THR A 222 -5.37 2.11 -15.67
CA THR A 222 -4.13 2.58 -16.27
C THR A 222 -3.40 1.48 -17.03
N GLU A 223 -3.62 0.21 -16.64
CA GLU A 223 -3.03 -0.95 -17.29
C GLU A 223 -3.90 -2.19 -17.05
N THR A 224 -3.70 -3.26 -17.84
CA THR A 224 -4.52 -4.48 -17.81
C THR A 224 -3.77 -5.74 -17.38
N ARG A 225 -2.45 -5.67 -17.26
CA ARG A 225 -1.61 -6.83 -16.89
C ARG A 225 -1.63 -7.11 -15.40
N ASP A 226 -1.74 -6.04 -14.60
CA ASP A 226 -1.84 -6.10 -13.16
C ASP A 226 -3.31 -5.86 -12.76
N PRO A 227 -3.94 -6.74 -11.96
CA PRO A 227 -5.30 -6.52 -11.47
C PRO A 227 -5.46 -5.24 -10.64
N PHE A 228 -4.35 -4.66 -10.15
CA PHE A 228 -4.32 -3.44 -9.36
C PHE A 228 -4.18 -2.14 -10.18
N GLY A 229 -4.47 -2.15 -11.47
CA GLY A 229 -4.26 -0.99 -12.36
C GLY A 229 -5.24 0.19 -12.19
N ASN A 230 -6.00 0.31 -11.09
CA ASN A 230 -6.89 1.45 -10.84
C ASN A 230 -6.18 2.60 -10.13
N THR A 231 -6.37 3.83 -10.62
CA THR A 231 -5.74 5.06 -10.14
C THR A 231 -6.10 5.36 -8.69
N PHE A 232 -5.12 5.77 -7.89
CA PHE A 232 -5.29 6.31 -6.54
C PHE A 232 -5.61 7.80 -6.61
N TYR A 233 -6.90 8.13 -6.70
CA TYR A 233 -7.36 9.52 -6.68
C TYR A 233 -7.29 10.08 -5.25
N SER A 234 -6.58 11.19 -5.10
CA SER A 234 -6.34 11.84 -3.81
C SER A 234 -7.34 12.96 -3.53
N GLU A 235 -7.70 13.76 -4.58
CA GLU A 235 -8.60 14.90 -4.47
C GLU A 235 -9.18 15.26 -5.84
N ILE A 236 -10.38 15.85 -5.86
CA ILE A 236 -11.06 16.42 -7.02
C ILE A 236 -11.60 17.79 -6.63
N ASP A 237 -11.03 18.85 -7.20
CA ASP A 237 -11.49 20.22 -7.00
C ASP A 237 -12.42 20.66 -8.13
N VAL A 238 -13.45 21.43 -7.79
CA VAL A 238 -14.33 22.12 -8.74
C VAL A 238 -14.32 23.61 -8.40
N ILE A 239 -13.57 24.40 -9.18
CA ILE A 239 -13.31 25.80 -8.89
C ILE A 239 -14.39 26.67 -9.51
N ASP A 240 -15.13 27.37 -8.66
CA ASP A 240 -16.04 28.47 -9.03
C ASP A 240 -15.20 29.76 -9.18
N PRO A 241 -15.37 30.56 -10.26
CA PRO A 241 -14.63 31.80 -10.47
C PRO A 241 -14.83 32.85 -9.35
N ASN A 242 -15.90 32.72 -8.57
CA ASN A 242 -16.22 33.64 -7.47
C ASN A 242 -15.82 33.10 -6.09
N ALA A 243 -15.36 31.85 -6.00
CA ALA A 243 -14.91 31.28 -4.74
C ALA A 243 -13.49 31.77 -4.40
N PRO A 244 -13.21 32.10 -3.12
CA PRO A 244 -11.84 32.40 -2.73
C PRO A 244 -10.95 31.16 -2.93
N GLU A 245 -9.81 31.34 -3.59
CA GLU A 245 -8.76 30.30 -3.62
C GLU A 245 -8.23 30.12 -2.19
N ILE A 246 -8.68 29.06 -1.54
CA ILE A 246 -8.10 28.63 -0.27
C ILE A 246 -7.07 27.55 -0.60
N ALA A 247 -5.81 27.96 -0.67
CA ALA A 247 -4.71 27.02 -0.76
C ALA A 247 -4.82 25.99 0.38
N VAL A 248 -4.59 24.72 0.09
CA VAL A 248 -4.41 23.69 1.11
C VAL A 248 -3.25 24.17 1.98
N ALA A 249 -3.54 24.66 3.19
CA ALA A 249 -2.52 24.68 4.18
C ALA A 249 -2.27 23.22 4.51
N THR A 250 -1.15 22.66 4.06
CA THR A 250 -0.56 21.53 4.75
C THR A 250 -0.31 22.03 6.16
N GLU A 251 -1.21 21.77 7.12
CA GLU A 251 -0.74 21.62 8.48
C GLU A 251 0.16 20.40 8.39
N GLU A 252 1.42 20.64 8.07
CA GLU A 252 2.48 19.72 8.43
C GLU A 252 2.34 19.57 9.93
N ALA A 253 1.73 18.45 10.35
CA ALA A 253 1.79 18.05 11.74
C ALA A 253 3.29 18.06 12.05
N LYS A 254 3.71 18.98 12.95
CA LYS A 254 5.14 19.12 13.28
C LYS A 254 5.66 17.72 13.56
N PRO A 255 6.71 17.27 12.87
CA PRO A 255 7.19 15.90 13.01
C PRO A 255 7.46 15.58 14.47
N ILE A 256 6.78 14.58 15.02
CA ILE A 256 7.03 14.05 16.36
C ILE A 256 7.87 12.80 16.20
N ALA A 257 9.14 13.00 15.91
CA ALA A 257 10.10 11.94 15.69
C ALA A 257 11.25 12.06 16.71
N LYS A 258 11.63 10.92 17.30
CA LYS A 258 12.74 10.81 18.24
C LYS A 258 13.77 9.84 17.70
N SER A 259 15.02 10.32 17.56
CA SER A 259 16.15 9.49 17.16
C SER A 259 16.95 9.03 18.36
N PHE A 260 17.51 7.83 18.28
CA PHE A 260 18.38 7.23 19.30
C PHE A 260 19.31 6.20 18.66
N GLU A 261 20.27 5.74 19.43
CA GLU A 261 21.30 4.80 18.99
C GLU A 261 21.25 3.49 19.80
N ALA A 262 21.79 2.44 19.22
CA ALA A 262 22.03 1.15 19.85
C ALA A 262 23.42 0.64 19.51
N ASP A 263 23.96 -0.30 20.32
CA ASP A 263 25.26 -0.93 20.13
C ASP A 263 26.38 0.11 19.97
N SER A 264 26.49 1.02 20.96
CA SER A 264 27.51 2.07 20.99
C SER A 264 27.56 2.96 19.73
N GLY A 265 26.41 3.30 19.17
CA GLY A 265 26.31 4.16 18.00
C GLY A 265 26.40 3.44 16.65
N LYS A 266 26.45 2.10 16.64
CA LYS A 266 26.51 1.33 15.41
C LYS A 266 25.18 1.35 14.64
N TYR A 267 24.04 1.39 15.34
CA TYR A 267 22.71 1.41 14.78
C TYR A 267 21.96 2.66 15.19
N HIS A 268 21.33 3.30 14.23
CA HIS A 268 20.55 4.52 14.42
C HIS A 268 19.08 4.25 14.13
N PHE A 269 18.23 4.66 15.05
CA PHE A 269 16.78 4.49 14.95
C PHE A 269 16.07 5.83 15.02
N THR A 270 14.94 5.89 14.34
CA THR A 270 13.98 6.97 14.52
C THR A 270 12.63 6.36 14.78
N ILE A 271 11.94 6.78 15.86
CA ILE A 271 10.54 6.47 16.09
C ILE A 271 9.72 7.71 15.75
N ASP A 272 8.88 7.60 14.75
CA ASP A 272 7.99 8.65 14.27
C ASP A 272 6.55 8.38 14.72
N THR A 273 6.06 9.22 15.60
CA THR A 273 4.71 9.18 16.16
C THR A 273 3.85 10.36 15.67
N THR A 274 4.24 11.02 14.59
CA THR A 274 3.53 12.20 14.04
C THR A 274 2.05 11.95 13.84
N ILE A 275 1.68 10.77 13.31
CA ILE A 275 0.27 10.37 13.08
C ILE A 275 -0.42 9.86 14.36
N ALA A 276 0.36 9.51 15.39
CA ALA A 276 -0.16 8.97 16.66
C ALA A 276 0.56 9.61 17.86
N PRO A 277 0.36 10.91 18.11
CA PRO A 277 1.08 11.65 19.16
C PRO A 277 0.88 11.07 20.56
N ASP A 278 -0.26 10.46 20.81
CA ASP A 278 -0.63 9.77 22.05
C ASP A 278 0.22 8.50 22.33
N LEU A 279 0.91 7.96 21.33
CA LEU A 279 1.85 6.86 21.49
C LEU A 279 3.28 7.30 21.83
N THR A 280 3.60 8.60 21.80
CA THR A 280 4.96 9.12 21.94
C THR A 280 5.62 8.72 23.28
N GLU A 281 4.87 8.84 24.37
CA GLU A 281 5.41 8.48 25.69
C GLU A 281 5.66 6.99 25.82
N TRP A 282 4.73 6.16 25.37
CA TRP A 282 4.88 4.71 25.36
C TRP A 282 6.05 4.29 24.45
N ALA A 283 6.15 4.87 23.28
CA ALA A 283 7.23 4.56 22.33
C ALA A 283 8.62 4.88 22.91
N ASP A 284 8.75 5.97 23.65
CA ASP A 284 10.02 6.35 24.28
C ASP A 284 10.33 5.48 25.51
N LYS A 285 9.34 5.18 26.36
CA LYS A 285 9.57 4.47 27.61
C LYS A 285 9.58 2.94 27.46
N GLU A 286 8.74 2.39 26.60
CA GLU A 286 8.51 0.94 26.49
C GLU A 286 9.11 0.35 25.21
N LEU A 287 8.96 1.02 24.06
CA LEU A 287 9.41 0.47 22.79
C LEU A 287 10.91 0.72 22.55
N ARG A 288 11.40 1.93 22.78
CA ARG A 288 12.81 2.30 22.57
C ARG A 288 13.79 1.35 23.27
N PRO A 289 13.66 1.02 24.57
CA PRO A 289 14.56 0.07 25.23
C PRO A 289 14.57 -1.30 24.56
N VAL A 290 13.41 -1.79 24.12
CA VAL A 290 13.29 -3.07 23.39
C VAL A 290 14.08 -3.03 22.09
N VAL A 291 13.93 -1.96 21.30
CA VAL A 291 14.66 -1.79 20.04
C VAL A 291 16.17 -1.74 20.27
N GLN A 292 16.61 -0.96 21.26
CA GLN A 292 18.04 -0.82 21.60
C GLN A 292 18.67 -2.15 22.00
N GLU A 293 17.96 -2.96 22.77
CA GLU A 293 18.42 -4.26 23.24
C GLU A 293 18.36 -5.33 22.15
N TRP A 294 17.22 -5.41 21.45
CA TRP A 294 16.93 -6.58 20.61
C TRP A 294 17.50 -6.50 19.21
N TYR A 295 17.58 -5.33 18.59
CA TYR A 295 18.12 -5.24 17.23
C TYR A 295 19.57 -5.77 17.12
N PRO A 296 20.52 -5.42 18.00
CA PRO A 296 21.85 -6.01 17.98
C PRO A 296 21.84 -7.54 18.21
N LYS A 297 20.98 -8.03 19.12
CA LYS A 297 20.80 -9.47 19.36
C LYS A 297 20.31 -10.20 18.12
N LEU A 298 19.32 -9.63 17.39
CA LEU A 298 18.80 -10.21 16.16
C LEU A 298 19.88 -10.29 15.08
N VAL A 299 20.70 -9.26 14.95
CA VAL A 299 21.83 -9.27 14.01
C VAL A 299 22.84 -10.37 14.35
N ALA A 300 23.13 -10.56 15.65
CA ALA A 300 24.03 -11.62 16.12
C ALA A 300 23.44 -13.03 15.95
N MET A 301 22.13 -13.18 16.09
CA MET A 301 21.41 -14.46 15.90
C MET A 301 21.33 -14.88 14.43
N LEU A 302 21.24 -13.93 13.50
CA LEU A 302 20.98 -14.18 12.10
C LEU A 302 22.13 -13.73 11.16
N PRO A 303 23.38 -14.10 11.42
CA PRO A 303 24.50 -13.75 10.56
C PRO A 303 24.47 -14.57 9.26
N SER A 304 25.17 -14.08 8.25
CA SER A 304 25.61 -14.85 7.10
C SER A 304 26.84 -14.19 6.49
N GLU A 305 27.56 -14.95 5.65
CA GLU A 305 28.75 -14.44 4.97
C GLU A 305 28.38 -13.23 4.09
N GLY A 306 29.20 -12.16 4.16
CA GLY A 306 29.01 -10.93 3.40
C GLY A 306 27.80 -10.07 3.81
N PHE A 307 27.03 -10.46 4.82
CA PHE A 307 25.89 -9.70 5.29
C PHE A 307 26.30 -8.57 6.24
N SER A 308 25.80 -7.38 5.94
CA SER A 308 25.80 -6.23 6.85
C SER A 308 24.38 -5.80 7.13
N ALA A 309 24.01 -5.75 8.40
CA ALA A 309 22.70 -5.30 8.82
C ALA A 309 22.50 -3.81 8.53
N ARG A 310 21.27 -3.38 8.33
CA ARG A 310 20.95 -1.96 8.18
C ARG A 310 21.34 -1.20 9.44
N THR A 311 22.01 -0.08 9.22
CA THR A 311 22.45 0.81 10.32
C THR A 311 21.40 1.88 10.63
N ASN A 312 20.48 2.17 9.71
CA ASN A 312 19.41 3.15 9.90
C ASN A 312 18.06 2.47 9.71
N VAL A 313 17.22 2.55 10.73
CA VAL A 313 15.87 1.97 10.75
C VAL A 313 14.87 2.99 11.28
N THR A 314 13.78 3.20 10.57
CA THR A 314 12.69 4.08 11.01
C THR A 314 11.45 3.27 11.36
N ILE A 315 10.96 3.42 12.57
CA ILE A 315 9.70 2.86 13.07
C ILE A 315 8.68 3.99 13.01
N ARG A 316 7.61 3.83 12.26
CA ARG A 316 6.62 4.88 12.06
C ARG A 316 5.21 4.38 12.24
N PHE A 317 4.41 5.15 12.93
CA PHE A 317 2.99 4.84 13.14
C PHE A 317 2.16 5.36 11.99
N ARG A 318 1.17 4.53 11.58
CA ARG A 318 0.26 4.77 10.47
C ARG A 318 -1.17 4.58 10.94
N ASP A 319 -2.08 5.38 10.44
CA ASP A 319 -3.53 5.27 10.72
C ASP A 319 -4.28 4.37 9.73
N ASN A 320 -3.57 3.73 8.79
CA ASN A 320 -4.11 3.27 7.55
C ASN A 320 -3.54 1.92 7.07
N MET A 321 -3.40 0.96 7.96
CA MET A 321 -2.85 -0.37 7.64
C MET A 321 -3.92 -1.49 7.61
N GLY A 322 -5.21 -1.13 7.51
CA GLY A 322 -6.29 -2.12 7.54
C GLY A 322 -6.21 -3.02 8.78
N GLY A 323 -6.24 -4.34 8.58
CA GLY A 323 -6.09 -5.33 9.65
C GLY A 323 -4.65 -5.70 10.00
N THR A 324 -3.65 -5.19 9.28
CA THR A 324 -2.24 -5.55 9.47
C THR A 324 -1.67 -4.82 10.69
N PRO A 325 -1.13 -5.53 11.70
CA PRO A 325 -0.55 -4.92 12.91
C PRO A 325 0.69 -4.09 12.62
N ALA A 326 1.63 -4.65 11.86
CA ALA A 326 2.87 -4.00 11.45
C ALA A 326 3.39 -4.63 10.15
N SER A 327 4.35 -3.97 9.50
CA SER A 327 5.05 -4.51 8.33
C SER A 327 6.44 -3.89 8.22
N ALA A 328 7.42 -4.65 7.71
CA ALA A 328 8.76 -4.16 7.51
C ALA A 328 9.20 -4.21 6.03
N GLY A 329 9.95 -3.20 5.61
CA GLY A 329 10.56 -3.15 4.29
C GLY A 329 11.45 -1.94 4.10
N GLY A 330 12.51 -2.09 3.31
CA GLY A 330 13.37 -0.95 2.91
C GLY A 330 14.04 -0.16 4.04
N GLY A 331 14.09 -0.68 5.28
CA GLY A 331 14.60 0.05 6.46
C GLY A 331 13.50 0.77 7.24
N PHE A 332 12.24 0.56 6.87
CA PHE A 332 11.08 1.06 7.60
C PHE A 332 10.35 -0.08 8.29
N ILE A 333 9.81 0.21 9.48
CA ILE A 333 8.82 -0.61 10.18
C ILE A 333 7.57 0.26 10.30
N ASN A 334 6.51 -0.10 9.60
CA ASN A 334 5.22 0.58 9.69
C ASN A 334 4.38 -0.10 10.76
N CYS A 335 3.82 0.67 11.67
CA CYS A 335 3.02 0.21 12.80
C CYS A 335 1.59 0.77 12.70
N ASN A 336 0.59 -0.08 12.74
CA ASN A 336 -0.81 0.34 12.74
C ASN A 336 -1.18 1.03 14.07
N ALA A 337 -1.31 2.34 14.05
CA ALA A 337 -1.56 3.14 15.25
C ALA A 337 -2.79 2.65 16.03
N GLY A 338 -3.90 2.36 15.35
CA GLY A 338 -5.12 1.87 15.98
C GLY A 338 -4.96 0.50 16.64
N TRP A 339 -4.23 -0.42 16.00
CA TRP A 339 -3.94 -1.74 16.57
C TRP A 339 -3.00 -1.61 17.78
N PHE A 340 -1.92 -0.82 17.66
CA PHE A 340 -0.96 -0.61 18.75
C PHE A 340 -1.62 -0.02 19.99
N LYS A 341 -2.50 0.98 19.86
CA LYS A 341 -3.25 1.54 20.99
C LYS A 341 -4.04 0.49 21.79
N ARG A 342 -4.58 -0.51 21.10
CA ARG A 342 -5.32 -1.61 21.76
C ARG A 342 -4.38 -2.65 22.40
N GLU A 343 -3.18 -2.80 21.88
CA GLU A 343 -2.25 -3.90 22.22
C GLU A 343 -1.03 -3.46 23.06
N LEU A 344 -0.98 -2.21 23.52
CA LEU A 344 0.16 -1.63 24.24
C LEU A 344 0.68 -2.51 25.38
N LYS A 345 -0.22 -3.14 26.14
CA LYS A 345 0.11 -3.99 27.29
C LYS A 345 0.29 -5.46 26.93
N ARG A 346 0.08 -5.84 25.68
CA ARG A 346 0.09 -7.24 25.25
C ARG A 346 1.09 -7.46 24.11
N GLU A 347 0.67 -7.28 22.88
CA GLU A 347 1.40 -7.72 21.68
C GLU A 347 2.22 -6.62 20.99
N ALA A 348 2.06 -5.34 21.35
CA ALA A 348 2.63 -4.22 20.60
C ALA A 348 4.17 -4.28 20.48
N ARG A 349 4.88 -4.56 21.59
CA ARG A 349 6.35 -4.66 21.56
C ARG A 349 6.82 -5.87 20.76
N GLY A 350 6.17 -7.02 20.98
CA GLY A 350 6.49 -8.25 20.26
C GLY A 350 6.26 -8.14 18.75
N ALA A 351 5.26 -7.38 18.32
CA ALA A 351 5.05 -7.10 16.90
C ALA A 351 6.24 -6.33 16.30
N VAL A 352 6.79 -5.33 17.00
CA VAL A 352 7.99 -4.61 16.51
C VAL A 352 9.22 -5.53 16.49
N VAL A 353 9.37 -6.43 17.48
CA VAL A 353 10.47 -7.43 17.45
C VAL A 353 10.34 -8.33 16.22
N HIS A 354 9.13 -8.80 15.91
CA HIS A 354 8.85 -9.57 14.69
C HIS A 354 9.29 -8.80 13.43
N GLU A 355 8.90 -7.55 13.29
CA GLU A 355 9.26 -6.72 12.14
C GLU A 355 10.77 -6.39 12.09
N MET A 356 11.44 -6.22 13.22
CA MET A 356 12.89 -6.06 13.25
C MET A 356 13.61 -7.31 12.71
N VAL A 357 13.06 -8.51 12.92
CA VAL A 357 13.61 -9.73 12.30
C VAL A 357 13.54 -9.64 10.79
N HIS A 358 12.45 -9.15 10.20
CA HIS A 358 12.36 -8.95 8.76
C HIS A 358 13.39 -7.95 8.22
N VAL A 359 13.64 -6.87 8.96
CA VAL A 359 14.71 -5.91 8.60
C VAL A 359 16.07 -6.62 8.56
N VAL A 360 16.35 -7.50 9.54
CA VAL A 360 17.60 -8.27 9.61
C VAL A 360 17.63 -9.41 8.61
N GLN A 361 16.53 -10.11 8.35
CA GLN A 361 16.43 -11.14 7.30
C GLN A 361 16.89 -10.59 5.97
N SER A 362 16.45 -9.39 5.60
CA SER A 362 16.89 -8.66 4.40
C SER A 362 17.00 -9.56 3.16
N TYR A 363 16.01 -10.46 2.97
CA TYR A 363 16.00 -11.37 1.83
C TYR A 363 15.90 -10.57 0.53
N GLY A 364 16.91 -10.68 -0.31
CA GLY A 364 17.07 -9.90 -1.52
C GLY A 364 15.96 -10.14 -2.55
N ARG A 365 15.80 -9.18 -3.46
CA ARG A 365 15.05 -9.42 -4.69
C ARG A 365 15.84 -10.39 -5.56
N VAL A 366 15.14 -11.30 -6.24
CA VAL A 366 15.76 -12.18 -7.25
C VAL A 366 16.53 -11.30 -8.23
N PRO A 367 17.85 -11.50 -8.41
CA PRO A 367 18.60 -10.81 -9.44
C PRO A 367 17.96 -11.06 -10.81
N ARG A 368 17.85 -10.03 -11.64
CA ARG A 368 17.20 -10.14 -12.96
C ARG A 368 17.96 -11.15 -13.82
N GLY A 369 17.29 -12.24 -14.20
CA GLY A 369 17.88 -13.31 -15.03
C GLY A 369 18.61 -14.42 -14.25
N ASP A 370 18.65 -14.37 -12.92
CA ASP A 370 19.18 -15.50 -12.13
C ASP A 370 18.10 -16.58 -11.94
N THR A 371 18.21 -17.64 -12.72
CA THR A 371 17.32 -18.81 -12.65
C THR A 371 17.66 -19.75 -11.50
N ASN A 372 18.80 -19.57 -10.84
CA ASN A 372 19.26 -20.41 -9.74
C ASN A 372 18.89 -19.85 -8.36
N PHE A 373 18.30 -18.65 -8.30
CA PHE A 373 17.88 -18.04 -7.05
C PHE A 373 16.65 -18.74 -6.49
N MET A 374 16.81 -19.43 -5.36
CA MET A 374 15.74 -20.13 -4.66
C MET A 374 15.22 -19.27 -3.51
N ARG A 375 13.98 -18.84 -3.63
CA ARG A 375 13.31 -18.02 -2.59
C ARG A 375 13.03 -18.82 -1.34
N MET A 376 13.19 -18.18 -0.19
CA MET A 376 12.66 -18.68 1.07
C MET A 376 11.12 -18.76 0.99
N PRO A 377 10.50 -19.89 1.34
CA PRO A 377 9.04 -19.98 1.35
C PRO A 377 8.42 -19.06 2.42
N GLY A 378 7.26 -18.50 2.13
CA GLY A 378 6.59 -17.51 3.00
C GLY A 378 6.40 -17.99 4.44
N TRP A 379 6.06 -19.26 4.64
CA TRP A 379 5.90 -19.82 5.98
C TRP A 379 7.18 -19.77 6.84
N LEU A 380 8.38 -19.87 6.22
CA LEU A 380 9.66 -19.69 6.93
C LEU A 380 10.04 -18.21 7.08
N VAL A 381 9.72 -17.38 6.07
CA VAL A 381 9.94 -15.93 6.16
C VAL A 381 9.26 -15.38 7.40
N GLU A 382 8.03 -15.81 7.67
CA GLU A 382 7.21 -15.40 8.82
C GLU A 382 7.46 -16.23 10.08
N GLY A 383 7.78 -17.51 9.90
CA GLY A 383 7.99 -18.42 11.02
C GLY A 383 9.25 -18.15 11.83
N ILE A 384 10.31 -17.64 11.19
CA ILE A 384 11.56 -17.25 11.89
C ILE A 384 11.31 -16.05 12.82
N PRO A 385 10.66 -14.97 12.40
CA PRO A 385 10.24 -13.90 13.31
C PRO A 385 9.39 -14.39 14.49
N ASP A 386 8.41 -15.24 14.22
CA ASP A 386 7.55 -15.76 15.28
C ASP A 386 8.27 -16.75 16.23
N TYR A 387 9.24 -17.54 15.74
CA TYR A 387 10.13 -18.30 16.61
C TYR A 387 10.89 -17.37 17.57
N ILE A 388 11.52 -16.31 17.05
CA ILE A 388 12.31 -15.37 17.85
C ILE A 388 11.38 -14.61 18.82
N ARG A 389 10.24 -14.13 18.34
CA ARG A 389 9.26 -13.44 19.17
C ARG A 389 8.75 -14.28 20.32
N TRP A 390 8.17 -15.44 20.05
CA TRP A 390 7.40 -16.21 21.01
C TRP A 390 8.25 -17.15 21.89
N PHE A 391 9.47 -17.49 21.49
CA PHE A 391 10.31 -18.43 22.24
C PHE A 391 11.57 -17.80 22.81
N LEU A 392 12.01 -16.65 22.28
CA LEU A 392 13.22 -15.97 22.75
C LEU A 392 12.94 -14.61 23.38
N TYR A 393 11.98 -13.83 22.84
CA TYR A 393 11.66 -12.49 23.34
C TYR A 393 10.60 -12.50 24.43
N GLU A 394 9.45 -13.13 24.21
CA GLU A 394 8.31 -13.15 25.15
C GLU A 394 7.78 -14.58 25.44
N PRO A 395 8.66 -15.55 25.84
CA PRO A 395 8.29 -16.96 26.03
C PRO A 395 7.22 -17.17 27.12
N GLU A 396 7.16 -16.30 28.10
CA GLU A 396 6.20 -16.35 29.20
C GLU A 396 4.75 -16.14 28.73
N THR A 397 4.55 -15.51 27.59
CA THR A 397 3.21 -15.25 27.04
C THR A 397 2.55 -16.50 26.46
N LYS A 398 3.36 -17.51 26.09
CA LYS A 398 2.92 -18.77 25.44
C LYS A 398 2.10 -18.54 24.16
N GLY A 399 2.34 -17.42 23.46
CA GLY A 399 1.53 -16.98 22.32
C GLY A 399 1.57 -17.91 21.11
N ALA A 400 2.57 -18.78 20.99
CA ALA A 400 2.71 -19.79 19.95
C ALA A 400 2.54 -21.23 20.44
N GLU A 401 1.88 -21.45 21.58
CA GLU A 401 1.69 -22.81 22.14
C GLU A 401 0.71 -23.64 21.28
N ILE A 402 1.04 -24.93 21.09
CA ILE A 402 0.11 -25.90 20.51
C ILE A 402 -0.79 -26.42 21.62
N THR A 403 -2.07 -26.15 21.47
CA THR A 403 -3.14 -26.50 22.42
C THR A 403 -4.10 -27.47 21.74
N GLN A 404 -5.00 -28.08 22.54
CA GLN A 404 -6.06 -28.97 22.01
C GLN A 404 -6.91 -28.26 20.91
N ARG A 405 -7.09 -26.94 21.04
CA ARG A 405 -7.92 -26.13 20.11
C ARG A 405 -7.31 -26.00 18.72
N ASN A 406 -5.97 -25.94 18.61
CA ASN A 406 -5.28 -25.73 17.34
C ASN A 406 -4.55 -26.99 16.82
N LEU A 407 -4.44 -28.07 17.62
CA LEU A 407 -3.72 -29.28 17.27
C LEU A 407 -4.17 -29.93 15.95
N ALA A 408 -5.47 -29.99 15.70
CA ALA A 408 -6.00 -30.62 14.49
C ALA A 408 -5.48 -29.96 13.21
N ARG A 409 -5.28 -28.64 13.24
CA ARG A 409 -4.77 -27.84 12.13
C ARG A 409 -3.25 -27.61 12.19
N ALA A 410 -2.57 -28.15 13.22
CA ALA A 410 -1.14 -27.96 13.37
C ALA A 410 -0.38 -28.75 12.29
N LYS A 411 0.32 -27.99 11.44
CA LYS A 411 1.23 -28.46 10.43
C LYS A 411 2.42 -27.48 10.41
N HIS A 412 3.62 -27.94 10.12
CA HIS A 412 4.85 -27.13 10.22
C HIS A 412 4.78 -25.79 9.44
N ASP A 413 3.94 -25.72 8.42
CA ASP A 413 3.75 -24.58 7.51
C ASP A 413 2.35 -23.93 7.60
N ALA A 414 1.54 -24.24 8.63
CA ALA A 414 0.12 -23.84 8.67
C ALA A 414 -0.12 -22.37 9.02
N SER A 415 0.71 -21.77 9.86
CA SER A 415 0.62 -20.35 10.23
C SER A 415 1.91 -19.89 10.90
N TYR A 416 2.10 -18.57 11.03
CA TYR A 416 3.29 -17.95 11.60
C TYR A 416 3.67 -18.52 12.98
N ARG A 417 2.72 -18.50 13.94
CA ARG A 417 2.93 -19.01 15.31
C ARG A 417 3.16 -20.53 15.35
N VAL A 418 2.46 -21.27 14.52
CA VAL A 418 2.63 -22.73 14.45
C VAL A 418 4.00 -23.08 13.89
N THR A 419 4.45 -22.38 12.87
CA THR A 419 5.81 -22.51 12.32
C THR A 419 6.86 -22.12 13.35
N GLY A 420 6.66 -21.02 14.08
CA GLY A 420 7.54 -20.63 15.18
C GLY A 420 7.68 -21.74 16.23
N ASN A 421 6.58 -22.41 16.62
CA ASN A 421 6.59 -23.53 17.54
C ASN A 421 7.35 -24.75 16.96
N PHE A 422 7.12 -25.05 15.68
CA PHE A 422 7.85 -26.11 15.00
C PHE A 422 9.36 -25.82 14.94
N LEU A 423 9.76 -24.61 14.60
CA LEU A 423 11.16 -24.20 14.58
C LEU A 423 11.82 -24.30 15.95
N ASN A 424 11.11 -23.91 17.01
CA ASN A 424 11.59 -24.06 18.38
C ASN A 424 11.85 -25.55 18.70
N TRP A 425 10.89 -26.41 18.40
CA TRP A 425 11.04 -27.85 18.65
C TRP A 425 12.22 -28.46 17.85
N VAL A 426 12.41 -28.06 16.58
CA VAL A 426 13.57 -28.54 15.78
C VAL A 426 14.87 -28.01 16.36
N THR A 427 14.91 -26.76 16.79
CA THR A 427 16.08 -26.14 17.41
C THR A 427 16.50 -26.86 18.69
N GLU A 428 15.55 -27.20 19.54
CA GLU A 428 15.81 -27.90 20.80
C GLU A 428 16.22 -29.38 20.60
N LYS A 429 15.61 -30.05 19.62
CA LYS A 429 15.76 -31.48 19.47
C LYS A 429 16.84 -31.93 18.49
N TYR A 430 17.11 -31.17 17.44
CA TYR A 430 17.99 -31.60 16.35
C TYR A 430 19.23 -30.72 16.18
N ASP A 431 19.03 -29.42 15.94
CA ASP A 431 20.14 -28.52 15.67
C ASP A 431 19.86 -27.11 16.19
N THR A 432 20.57 -26.72 17.24
CA THR A 432 20.45 -25.39 17.86
C THR A 432 20.76 -24.23 16.91
N ASN A 433 21.41 -24.50 15.78
CA ASN A 433 21.75 -23.52 14.75
C ASN A 433 20.80 -23.57 13.52
N VAL A 434 19.76 -24.42 13.53
CA VAL A 434 18.93 -24.63 12.34
C VAL A 434 18.33 -23.33 11.80
N VAL A 435 17.79 -22.46 12.67
CA VAL A 435 17.21 -21.17 12.29
C VAL A 435 18.26 -20.25 11.66
N ARG A 436 19.45 -20.18 12.23
CA ARG A 436 20.58 -19.42 11.69
C ARG A 436 20.99 -19.93 10.30
N LYS A 437 21.08 -21.26 10.11
CA LYS A 437 21.43 -21.89 8.83
C LYS A 437 20.35 -21.64 7.77
N LEU A 438 19.07 -21.80 8.15
CA LEU A 438 17.94 -21.52 7.27
C LEU A 438 17.93 -20.05 6.82
N ASN A 439 18.12 -19.12 7.76
CA ASN A 439 18.20 -17.70 7.44
C ASN A 439 19.35 -17.38 6.48
N ALA A 440 20.53 -17.97 6.68
CA ALA A 440 21.67 -17.80 5.78
C ALA A 440 21.39 -18.34 4.38
N ALA A 441 20.78 -19.53 4.27
CA ALA A 441 20.35 -20.10 2.99
C ALA A 441 19.31 -19.24 2.27
N GLY A 442 18.32 -18.72 3.00
CA GLY A 442 17.31 -17.81 2.46
C GLY A 442 17.91 -16.51 1.93
N ARG A 443 18.83 -15.89 2.70
CA ARG A 443 19.51 -14.66 2.30
C ARG A 443 20.41 -14.87 1.08
N ALA A 444 21.07 -16.02 0.98
CA ALA A 444 21.89 -16.40 -0.17
C ALA A 444 21.08 -16.83 -1.41
N GLY A 445 19.73 -16.93 -1.31
CA GLY A 445 18.92 -17.49 -2.40
C GLY A 445 19.18 -18.95 -2.70
N LYS A 446 19.59 -19.73 -1.70
CA LYS A 446 19.97 -21.14 -1.81
C LYS A 446 19.08 -22.09 -1.01
N TYR A 447 17.91 -21.59 -0.55
CA TYR A 447 16.99 -22.47 0.14
C TYR A 447 16.44 -23.56 -0.77
N SER A 448 16.45 -24.78 -0.30
CA SER A 448 15.72 -25.92 -0.88
C SER A 448 15.19 -26.81 0.25
N THR A 449 14.21 -27.64 -0.02
CA THR A 449 13.68 -28.57 0.99
C THR A 449 14.73 -29.58 1.46
N ASN A 450 15.76 -29.84 0.66
CA ASN A 450 16.86 -30.74 1.03
C ASN A 450 17.73 -30.25 2.20
N VAL A 451 17.76 -28.93 2.48
CA VAL A 451 18.51 -28.36 3.61
C VAL A 451 18.07 -28.94 4.95
N TRP A 452 16.80 -29.33 5.07
CA TRP A 452 16.29 -29.96 6.29
C TRP A 452 16.97 -31.29 6.57
N LYS A 453 17.08 -32.15 5.52
CA LYS A 453 17.77 -33.44 5.64
C LYS A 453 19.26 -33.27 5.89
N GLU A 454 19.87 -32.26 5.28
CA GLU A 454 21.28 -31.92 5.51
C GLU A 454 21.53 -31.48 6.96
N TYR A 455 20.65 -30.66 7.55
CA TYR A 455 20.85 -30.09 8.88
C TYR A 455 20.39 -31.01 10.02
N THR A 456 19.38 -31.84 9.78
CA THR A 456 18.72 -32.63 10.83
C THR A 456 18.74 -34.14 10.61
N GLY A 457 19.12 -34.59 9.42
CA GLY A 457 19.03 -36.01 8.99
C GLY A 457 17.63 -36.44 8.53
N LYS A 458 16.61 -35.54 8.57
CA LYS A 458 15.22 -35.83 8.22
C LYS A 458 14.66 -34.79 7.25
N THR A 459 13.62 -35.17 6.49
CA THR A 459 12.86 -34.22 5.67
C THR A 459 11.99 -33.34 6.57
N VAL A 460 11.52 -32.21 6.05
CA VAL A 460 10.65 -31.31 6.81
C VAL A 460 9.30 -31.94 7.13
N GLU A 461 8.81 -32.82 6.27
CA GLU A 461 7.58 -33.60 6.47
C GLU A 461 7.75 -34.58 7.62
N GLU A 462 8.85 -35.37 7.65
CA GLU A 462 9.17 -36.29 8.74
C GLU A 462 9.30 -35.56 10.08
N LEU A 463 9.94 -34.40 10.09
CA LEU A 463 10.06 -33.54 11.26
C LEU A 463 8.68 -33.02 11.72
N GLY A 464 7.85 -32.57 10.78
CA GLY A 464 6.50 -32.10 11.04
C GLY A 464 5.59 -33.15 11.66
N ASP A 465 5.65 -34.38 11.14
CA ASP A 465 4.90 -35.52 11.66
C ASP A 465 5.35 -35.91 13.07
N GLU A 466 6.64 -35.95 13.32
CA GLU A 466 7.21 -36.24 14.61
C GLU A 466 6.87 -35.18 15.67
N TRP A 467 7.00 -33.90 15.29
CA TRP A 467 6.61 -32.77 16.12
C TRP A 467 5.12 -32.84 16.52
N LYS A 468 4.24 -33.08 15.54
CA LYS A 468 2.80 -33.19 15.77
C LYS A 468 2.46 -34.36 16.72
N LYS A 469 3.01 -35.56 16.48
CA LYS A 469 2.85 -36.71 17.38
C LYS A 469 3.32 -36.42 18.80
N GLY A 470 4.41 -35.67 18.96
CA GLY A 470 4.89 -35.23 20.26
C GLY A 470 3.88 -34.36 21.00
N HIS A 471 3.25 -33.40 20.30
CA HIS A 471 2.18 -32.57 20.89
C HIS A 471 0.92 -33.36 21.19
N GLU A 472 0.51 -34.29 20.33
CA GLU A 472 -0.63 -35.19 20.59
C GLU A 472 -0.42 -35.99 21.87
N ALA A 473 0.75 -36.61 22.05
CA ALA A 473 1.09 -37.36 23.25
C ALA A 473 1.12 -36.46 24.49
N ARG A 474 1.72 -35.28 24.43
CA ARG A 474 1.77 -34.32 25.53
C ARG A 474 0.36 -33.89 25.97
N LEU A 475 -0.49 -33.54 25.03
CA LEU A 475 -1.85 -33.07 25.32
C LEU A 475 -2.75 -34.18 25.87
N ALA A 476 -2.63 -35.42 25.36
CA ALA A 476 -3.32 -36.57 25.89
C ALA A 476 -2.89 -36.89 27.34
N ALA A 477 -1.59 -36.76 27.68
CA ALA A 477 -1.10 -36.93 29.03
C ALA A 477 -1.64 -35.88 30.00
N LEU A 478 -1.76 -34.62 29.56
CA LEU A 478 -2.35 -33.55 30.37
C LEU A 478 -3.82 -33.81 30.65
N GLN A 479 -4.61 -34.21 29.67
CA GLN A 479 -6.04 -34.55 29.84
C GLN A 479 -6.24 -35.68 30.86
N LYS A 480 -5.41 -36.75 30.81
CA LYS A 480 -5.46 -37.83 31.79
C LYS A 480 -5.15 -37.38 33.21
N LYS A 481 -4.20 -36.44 33.35
CA LYS A 481 -3.83 -35.88 34.66
C LYS A 481 -4.96 -35.04 35.26
N ASP A 482 -5.60 -34.21 34.42
CA ASP A 482 -6.71 -33.36 34.86
C ASP A 482 -7.92 -34.20 35.28
N SER A 483 -8.29 -35.25 34.51
CA SER A 483 -9.36 -36.19 34.84
C SER A 483 -9.09 -36.91 36.16
N ALA A 484 -7.87 -37.38 36.39
CA ALA A 484 -7.49 -38.05 37.64
C ALA A 484 -7.48 -37.10 38.88
N THR A 485 -7.33 -35.79 38.62
CA THR A 485 -7.36 -34.78 39.71
C THR A 485 -8.80 -34.42 40.06
N ASP A 486 -9.73 -34.40 39.11
CA ASP A 486 -11.16 -34.14 39.33
C ASP A 486 -11.85 -35.35 40.03
N GLU A 487 -11.47 -36.59 39.71
CA GLU A 487 -11.97 -37.77 40.41
C GLU A 487 -11.56 -37.79 41.89
N LYS A 488 -10.40 -37.20 42.25
CA LYS A 488 -9.94 -37.08 43.65
C LYS A 488 -10.62 -35.95 44.43
N LYS A 489 -11.28 -35.03 43.74
CA LYS A 489 -12.05 -33.93 44.36
C LYS A 489 -13.53 -34.31 44.56
N GLY A 490 -13.92 -35.48 44.96
CA GLY A 490 -15.25 -36.01 45.18
C GLY A 490 -16.39 -34.94 45.28
N PRO A 491 -17.66 -35.33 45.13
CA PRO A 491 -18.75 -34.36 45.10
C PRO A 491 -18.74 -33.48 46.35
N ALA A 492 -18.92 -32.17 46.15
CA ALA A 492 -19.05 -31.23 47.28
C ALA A 492 -20.13 -31.74 48.26
N PRO A 493 -19.90 -31.70 49.57
CA PRO A 493 -20.93 -32.04 50.53
C PRO A 493 -22.12 -31.10 50.33
N GLN A 494 -23.31 -31.72 50.20
CA GLN A 494 -24.62 -31.03 50.11
C GLN A 494 -24.92 -30.30 51.42
#